data_23e2a6acf95a3bc3db8b48caab403e93
#
_entry.id   23e2a6acf95a3bc3db8b48caab403e93
#
_cell.length_a   1.000
_cell.length_b   1.000
_cell.length_c   1.000
_cell.angle_alpha   90.00
_cell.angle_beta   90.00
_cell.angle_gamma   90.00
#
_symmetry.space_group_name_H-M   'P 1'
#
loop_
_entity.id
_entity.type
_entity.pdbx_description
1 polymer ?
#
loop_
_entity_poly.entity_id
_entity_poly.type
_entity_poly.pdbx_seq_one_letter_code
_entity_poly.pdbx_strand_id
1 'polypeptide(L)'
;DIHDRPNLQCRAYEHCYKHHGDKYAWIGFLDFDEYLRWDGSENIEQMFDRYQDGDCLLVNWRLFTDNGLTHYDPRPLKERFTEVMPLDTHVKYDFPENDHVKCFVRGGLGEVKFIGPHCPELTSCINTHGERTKKSAFVRPYLHDVLRLDHYWTKTADEWMNTKLARGFASGHTYIENFMKQQEGYFFAVNERTPIKEAILRGEKVPAPEALAPKAAAKSAAAAEAPADTATVPPHHPTSRKQRRWWPLKRK
;
A
#
# COMPACT_ATOMS: atom_id res chain seq x y z
N ASP A 1 23.33 -4.88 -16.29
CA ASP A 1 22.49 -3.68 -16.31
C ASP A 1 21.09 -4.05 -15.85
N ILE A 2 20.68 -3.51 -14.72
CA ILE A 2 19.39 -3.87 -14.07
C ILE A 2 18.21 -3.29 -14.87
N HIS A 3 18.46 -2.28 -15.68
CA HIS A 3 17.46 -1.54 -16.44
C HIS A 3 16.95 -2.25 -17.70
N ASP A 4 17.68 -3.23 -18.22
CA ASP A 4 17.32 -3.95 -19.45
C ASP A 4 16.45 -5.21 -19.24
N ARG A 5 15.93 -5.43 -18.03
CA ARG A 5 15.10 -6.61 -17.74
C ARG A 5 13.65 -6.22 -17.58
N PRO A 6 12.83 -6.34 -18.63
CA PRO A 6 11.41 -6.08 -18.53
C PRO A 6 10.77 -6.98 -17.43
N ASN A 7 9.87 -6.42 -16.65
CA ASN A 7 9.08 -7.14 -15.63
C ASN A 7 9.89 -7.73 -14.44
N LEU A 8 10.96 -7.07 -14.00
CA LEU A 8 11.76 -7.55 -12.86
C LEU A 8 10.91 -7.77 -11.61
N GLN A 9 9.94 -6.89 -11.34
CA GLN A 9 9.03 -6.99 -10.20
C GLN A 9 8.16 -8.26 -10.29
N CYS A 10 7.59 -8.55 -11.46
CA CYS A 10 6.79 -9.76 -11.68
C CYS A 10 7.63 -11.03 -11.50
N ARG A 11 8.85 -11.03 -12.00
CA ARG A 11 9.78 -12.16 -11.82
C ARG A 11 10.15 -12.39 -10.35
N ALA A 12 10.30 -11.32 -9.58
CA ALA A 12 10.53 -11.42 -8.14
C ALA A 12 9.32 -12.02 -7.42
N TYR A 13 8.10 -11.64 -7.82
CA TYR A 13 6.86 -12.20 -7.28
C TYR A 13 6.72 -13.68 -7.62
N GLU A 14 6.96 -14.07 -8.88
CA GLU A 14 6.95 -15.46 -9.35
C GLU A 14 7.98 -16.31 -8.59
N HIS A 15 9.18 -15.79 -8.43
CA HIS A 15 10.24 -16.44 -7.67
C HIS A 15 9.83 -16.63 -6.20
N CYS A 16 9.32 -15.58 -5.56
CA CYS A 16 8.82 -15.64 -4.19
C CYS A 16 7.70 -16.69 -4.05
N TYR A 17 6.72 -16.66 -4.94
CA TYR A 17 5.59 -17.59 -4.92
C TYR A 17 6.06 -19.03 -5.12
N LYS A 18 6.94 -19.29 -6.09
CA LYS A 18 7.51 -20.62 -6.35
C LYS A 18 8.18 -21.24 -5.11
N HIS A 19 8.87 -20.44 -4.28
CA HIS A 19 9.63 -20.94 -3.13
C HIS A 19 8.84 -20.94 -1.82
N HIS A 20 7.75 -20.22 -1.77
CA HIS A 20 6.98 -19.99 -0.53
C HIS A 20 5.48 -20.27 -0.67
N GLY A 21 4.95 -20.41 -1.87
CA GLY A 21 3.51 -20.60 -2.12
C GLY A 21 2.89 -21.74 -1.32
N ASP A 22 3.58 -22.86 -1.20
CA ASP A 22 3.08 -24.03 -0.47
C ASP A 22 3.18 -23.90 1.06
N LYS A 23 3.82 -22.85 1.56
CA LYS A 23 4.06 -22.65 3.00
C LYS A 23 3.00 -21.79 3.69
N TYR A 24 2.27 -21.01 2.91
CA TYR A 24 1.31 -20.03 3.43
C TYR A 24 -0.07 -20.20 2.79
N ALA A 25 -1.11 -19.87 3.54
CA ALA A 25 -2.47 -19.90 3.01
C ALA A 25 -2.69 -18.83 1.91
N TRP A 26 -2.09 -17.66 2.12
CA TRP A 26 -2.14 -16.52 1.20
C TRP A 26 -0.79 -15.80 1.15
N ILE A 27 -0.43 -15.26 -0.01
CA ILE A 27 0.73 -14.39 -0.20
C ILE A 27 0.27 -13.10 -0.85
N GLY A 28 0.50 -11.96 -0.19
CA GLY A 28 0.25 -10.62 -0.73
C GLY A 28 1.54 -9.95 -1.21
N PHE A 29 1.44 -9.26 -2.34
CA PHE A 29 2.55 -8.49 -2.93
C PHE A 29 2.20 -7.01 -2.89
N LEU A 30 2.79 -6.30 -1.93
CA LEU A 30 2.49 -4.91 -1.62
C LEU A 30 3.73 -4.03 -1.77
N ASP A 31 3.53 -2.76 -2.15
CA ASP A 31 4.58 -1.75 -2.13
C ASP A 31 4.73 -1.18 -0.70
N PHE A 32 5.88 -0.57 -0.39
CA PHE A 32 6.17 -0.06 0.96
C PHE A 32 5.26 1.08 1.44
N ASP A 33 4.51 1.67 0.54
CA ASP A 33 3.58 2.75 0.80
C ASP A 33 2.11 2.30 0.69
N GLU A 34 1.86 0.97 0.69
CA GLU A 34 0.55 0.34 0.69
C GLU A 34 0.30 -0.39 2.02
N TYR A 35 -0.83 -0.13 2.64
CA TYR A 35 -1.19 -0.70 3.94
C TYR A 35 -2.55 -1.38 3.87
N LEU A 36 -2.58 -2.70 4.12
CA LEU A 36 -3.83 -3.45 4.19
C LEU A 36 -4.66 -3.00 5.39
N ARG A 37 -5.91 -2.69 5.15
CA ARG A 37 -6.89 -2.25 6.15
C ARG A 37 -8.20 -3.01 5.99
N TRP A 38 -8.78 -3.40 7.12
CA TRP A 38 -10.13 -3.96 7.19
C TRP A 38 -10.83 -3.39 8.41
N ASP A 39 -12.15 -3.32 8.35
CA ASP A 39 -12.97 -2.65 9.38
C ASP A 39 -13.60 -3.66 10.36
N GLY A 40 -13.28 -4.96 10.26
CA GLY A 40 -13.70 -6.00 11.19
C GLY A 40 -12.83 -6.05 12.46
N SER A 41 -13.36 -6.70 13.49
CA SER A 41 -12.64 -6.99 14.75
C SER A 41 -11.84 -8.29 14.70
N GLU A 42 -11.99 -9.08 13.64
CA GLU A 42 -11.29 -10.33 13.45
C GLU A 42 -9.80 -10.12 13.20
N ASN A 43 -9.02 -11.14 13.51
CA ASN A 43 -7.61 -11.15 13.13
C ASN A 43 -7.45 -11.39 11.61
N ILE A 44 -6.23 -11.19 11.11
CA ILE A 44 -5.94 -11.31 9.67
C ILE A 44 -6.25 -12.70 9.11
N GLU A 45 -6.08 -13.74 9.89
CA GLU A 45 -6.34 -15.12 9.49
C GLU A 45 -7.84 -15.33 9.25
N GLN A 46 -8.65 -14.94 10.23
CA GLN A 46 -10.11 -15.02 10.14
C GLN A 46 -10.67 -14.15 9.01
N MET A 47 -10.05 -13.00 8.76
CA MET A 47 -10.44 -12.14 7.64
C MET A 47 -10.20 -12.86 6.29
N PHE A 48 -9.06 -13.50 6.10
CA PHE A 48 -8.77 -14.23 4.87
C PHE A 48 -9.58 -15.54 4.73
N ASP A 49 -10.07 -16.11 5.82
CA ASP A 49 -10.94 -17.30 5.76
C ASP A 49 -12.27 -17.06 5.02
N ARG A 50 -12.66 -15.79 4.84
CA ARG A 50 -13.85 -15.42 4.05
C ARG A 50 -13.67 -15.65 2.54
N TYR A 51 -12.44 -15.77 2.06
CA TYR A 51 -12.09 -15.75 0.63
C TYR A 51 -11.69 -17.13 0.10
N GLN A 52 -12.34 -18.20 0.59
CA GLN A 52 -11.97 -19.58 0.23
C GLN A 52 -12.31 -19.96 -1.23
N ASP A 53 -13.21 -19.24 -1.89
CA ASP A 53 -13.71 -19.58 -3.22
C ASP A 53 -12.87 -19.01 -4.38
N GLY A 54 -11.85 -18.19 -4.09
CA GLY A 54 -10.95 -17.61 -5.08
C GLY A 54 -9.51 -18.08 -4.95
N ASP A 55 -8.79 -18.10 -6.04
CA ASP A 55 -7.35 -18.34 -6.06
C ASP A 55 -6.56 -17.03 -5.95
N CYS A 56 -7.21 -15.91 -6.24
CA CYS A 56 -6.65 -14.57 -6.15
C CYS A 56 -7.71 -13.60 -5.61
N LEU A 57 -7.39 -12.92 -4.51
CA LEU A 57 -8.18 -11.82 -3.98
C LEU A 57 -7.58 -10.50 -4.48
N LEU A 58 -8.39 -9.70 -5.17
CA LEU A 58 -8.04 -8.38 -5.68
C LEU A 58 -8.56 -7.30 -4.73
N VAL A 59 -7.66 -6.48 -4.20
CA VAL A 59 -7.97 -5.44 -3.21
C VAL A 59 -7.70 -4.07 -3.79
N ASN A 60 -8.73 -3.21 -3.85
CA ASN A 60 -8.61 -1.87 -4.40
C ASN A 60 -7.74 -0.94 -3.55
N TRP A 61 -7.04 -0.04 -4.24
CA TRP A 61 -6.39 1.10 -3.63
C TRP A 61 -7.39 2.11 -3.11
N ARG A 62 -7.02 2.75 -2.03
CA ARG A 62 -7.63 3.97 -1.51
C ARG A 62 -6.54 5.01 -1.37
N LEU A 63 -6.49 5.95 -2.31
CA LEU A 63 -5.43 6.95 -2.36
C LEU A 63 -5.61 8.03 -1.31
N PHE A 64 -4.48 8.46 -0.76
CA PHE A 64 -4.40 9.59 0.17
C PHE A 64 -3.75 10.79 -0.51
N THR A 65 -4.22 11.99 -0.19
CA THR A 65 -3.67 13.27 -0.65
C THR A 65 -2.42 13.63 0.15
N ASP A 66 -1.75 14.70 -0.28
CA ASP A 66 -0.60 15.25 0.45
C ASP A 66 -1.00 16.08 1.70
N ASN A 67 -2.29 16.21 2.01
CA ASN A 67 -2.80 17.04 3.11
C ASN A 67 -2.29 18.49 3.06
N GLY A 68 -2.02 19.03 1.87
CA GLY A 68 -1.44 20.35 1.68
C GLY A 68 0.05 20.47 1.99
N LEU A 69 0.72 19.38 2.40
CA LEU A 69 2.16 19.35 2.64
C LEU A 69 2.94 19.44 1.33
N THR A 70 3.97 20.27 1.31
CA THR A 70 4.82 20.47 0.11
C THR A 70 6.18 19.82 0.25
N HIS A 71 6.71 19.75 1.46
CA HIS A 71 8.05 19.25 1.75
C HIS A 71 8.01 18.00 2.64
N TYR A 72 9.11 17.24 2.59
CA TYR A 72 9.28 16.05 3.41
C TYR A 72 9.13 16.35 4.91
N ASP A 73 8.44 15.47 5.58
CA ASP A 73 8.24 15.47 7.03
C ASP A 73 8.59 14.07 7.56
N PRO A 74 9.43 13.91 8.59
CA PRO A 74 9.89 12.60 9.05
C PRO A 74 8.85 11.78 9.79
N ARG A 75 7.67 12.32 10.08
CA ARG A 75 6.60 11.56 10.74
C ARG A 75 6.14 10.36 9.88
N PRO A 76 5.58 9.31 10.48
CA PRO A 76 5.01 8.18 9.75
C PRO A 76 3.96 8.61 8.71
N LEU A 77 3.90 7.91 7.58
CA LEU A 77 2.98 8.23 6.46
C LEU A 77 1.53 8.45 6.92
N LYS A 78 1.00 7.54 7.75
CA LYS A 78 -0.38 7.60 8.26
C LYS A 78 -0.66 8.76 9.22
N GLU A 79 0.37 9.41 9.75
CA GLU A 79 0.24 10.60 10.59
C GLU A 79 0.29 11.89 9.75
N ARG A 80 1.00 11.86 8.63
CA ARG A 80 1.14 12.98 7.69
C ARG A 80 -0.04 13.10 6.73
N PHE A 81 -0.52 11.96 6.25
CA PHE A 81 -1.52 11.88 5.20
C PHE A 81 -2.78 11.19 5.74
N THR A 82 -3.76 11.99 6.07
CA THR A 82 -5.03 11.55 6.66
C THR A 82 -6.23 11.81 5.76
N GLU A 83 -6.07 12.66 4.74
CA GLU A 83 -7.12 13.00 3.80
C GLU A 83 -7.12 12.05 2.61
N VAL A 84 -8.28 11.50 2.32
CA VAL A 84 -8.49 10.56 1.23
C VAL A 84 -8.82 11.31 -0.05
N MET A 85 -8.25 10.88 -1.18
CA MET A 85 -8.65 11.37 -2.48
C MET A 85 -10.16 11.11 -2.70
N PRO A 86 -10.94 12.11 -3.12
CA PRO A 86 -12.36 11.90 -3.43
C PRO A 86 -12.59 10.81 -4.46
N LEU A 87 -13.59 9.96 -4.24
CA LEU A 87 -13.86 8.80 -5.09
C LEU A 87 -14.36 9.17 -6.50
N ASP A 88 -14.87 10.36 -6.68
CA ASP A 88 -15.36 10.89 -7.98
C ASP A 88 -14.23 11.54 -8.82
N THR A 89 -13.00 11.54 -8.33
CA THR A 89 -11.85 12.17 -9.02
C THR A 89 -11.64 11.60 -10.42
N HIS A 90 -11.86 10.28 -10.62
CA HIS A 90 -11.76 9.64 -11.92
C HIS A 90 -12.76 10.20 -12.95
N VAL A 91 -13.94 10.63 -12.51
CA VAL A 91 -14.95 11.26 -13.41
C VAL A 91 -14.47 12.63 -13.85
N LYS A 92 -13.84 13.37 -12.95
CA LYS A 92 -13.37 14.74 -13.22
C LYS A 92 -12.10 14.80 -14.06
N TYR A 93 -11.19 13.83 -13.90
CA TYR A 93 -9.84 13.87 -14.47
C TYR A 93 -9.49 12.67 -15.35
N ASP A 94 -10.46 11.78 -15.61
CA ASP A 94 -10.21 10.47 -16.28
C ASP A 94 -9.05 9.70 -15.62
N PHE A 95 -9.07 9.67 -14.27
CA PHE A 95 -8.00 9.16 -13.45
C PHE A 95 -8.44 7.91 -12.67
N PRO A 96 -8.14 6.71 -13.16
CA PRO A 96 -8.69 5.46 -12.63
C PRO A 96 -7.90 4.89 -11.45
N GLU A 97 -7.13 5.68 -10.70
CA GLU A 97 -6.14 5.14 -9.74
C GLU A 97 -6.77 4.40 -8.56
N ASN A 98 -7.96 4.81 -8.06
CA ASN A 98 -8.68 4.03 -7.03
C ASN A 98 -9.22 2.69 -7.55
N ASP A 99 -9.28 2.51 -8.87
CA ASP A 99 -9.67 1.24 -9.48
C ASP A 99 -8.51 0.23 -9.46
N HIS A 100 -7.25 0.69 -9.30
CA HIS A 100 -6.10 -0.18 -9.19
C HIS A 100 -6.25 -1.12 -8.01
N VAL A 101 -5.67 -2.30 -8.17
CA VAL A 101 -5.66 -3.33 -7.14
C VAL A 101 -4.25 -3.83 -6.89
N LYS A 102 -4.08 -4.44 -5.73
CA LYS A 102 -3.02 -5.44 -5.50
C LYS A 102 -3.66 -6.78 -5.20
N CYS A 103 -2.89 -7.83 -5.43
CA CYS A 103 -3.39 -9.17 -5.29
C CYS A 103 -2.82 -9.89 -4.07
N PHE A 104 -3.68 -10.70 -3.48
CA PHE A 104 -3.29 -11.75 -2.55
C PHE A 104 -3.57 -13.08 -3.26
N VAL A 105 -2.55 -13.91 -3.39
CA VAL A 105 -2.60 -15.17 -4.11
C VAL A 105 -2.69 -16.30 -3.10
N ARG A 106 -3.63 -17.23 -3.32
CA ARG A 106 -3.78 -18.44 -2.50
C ARG A 106 -2.53 -19.29 -2.59
N GLY A 107 -2.15 -19.89 -1.49
CA GLY A 107 -1.06 -20.85 -1.46
C GLY A 107 -1.43 -22.19 -2.10
N GLY A 108 -0.40 -22.94 -2.53
CA GLY A 108 -0.57 -24.31 -3.03
C GLY A 108 -1.10 -24.43 -4.47
N LEU A 109 -1.04 -23.37 -5.28
CA LEU A 109 -1.49 -23.40 -6.68
C LEU A 109 -0.42 -23.92 -7.67
N GLY A 110 0.78 -24.23 -7.18
CA GLY A 110 1.89 -24.62 -8.03
C GLY A 110 2.59 -23.40 -8.68
N GLU A 111 2.67 -23.36 -10.00
CA GLU A 111 3.29 -22.23 -10.71
C GLU A 111 2.26 -21.10 -10.94
N VAL A 112 2.60 -19.90 -10.53
CA VAL A 112 1.80 -18.69 -10.77
C VAL A 112 2.62 -17.68 -11.56
N LYS A 113 2.05 -17.17 -12.65
CA LYS A 113 2.59 -16.11 -13.49
C LYS A 113 1.93 -14.79 -13.17
N PHE A 114 2.65 -13.69 -13.36
CA PHE A 114 2.13 -12.34 -13.18
C PHE A 114 2.12 -11.58 -14.51
N ILE A 115 0.95 -11.08 -14.90
CA ILE A 115 0.79 -10.21 -16.08
C ILE A 115 1.23 -8.77 -15.81
N GLY A 116 1.41 -8.43 -14.54
CA GLY A 116 1.87 -7.13 -14.05
C GLY A 116 1.96 -7.14 -12.53
N PRO A 117 2.44 -6.06 -11.89
CA PRO A 117 2.62 -6.00 -10.44
C PRO A 117 1.28 -5.95 -9.66
N HIS A 118 0.16 -5.92 -10.37
CA HIS A 118 -1.17 -5.77 -9.79
C HIS A 118 -2.00 -7.05 -9.82
N CYS A 119 -1.73 -7.94 -10.80
CA CYS A 119 -2.60 -9.09 -11.02
C CYS A 119 -1.82 -10.31 -11.53
N PRO A 120 -2.04 -11.50 -10.96
CA PRO A 120 -1.51 -12.76 -11.49
C PRO A 120 -2.31 -13.23 -12.71
N GLU A 121 -1.74 -14.15 -13.47
CA GLU A 121 -2.42 -14.83 -14.56
C GLU A 121 -3.29 -15.99 -14.05
N LEU A 122 -4.30 -15.68 -13.26
CA LEU A 122 -5.26 -16.64 -12.69
C LEU A 122 -6.68 -16.32 -13.16
N THR A 123 -7.49 -17.33 -13.27
CA THR A 123 -8.90 -17.21 -13.74
C THR A 123 -9.88 -17.10 -12.59
N SER A 124 -9.51 -17.58 -11.40
CA SER A 124 -10.35 -17.59 -10.21
C SER A 124 -10.07 -16.38 -9.33
N CYS A 125 -10.26 -15.17 -9.89
CA CYS A 125 -10.13 -13.93 -9.14
C CYS A 125 -11.45 -13.53 -8.48
N ILE A 126 -11.38 -13.03 -7.26
CA ILE A 126 -12.51 -12.48 -6.49
C ILE A 126 -12.18 -11.07 -5.99
N ASN A 127 -13.22 -10.26 -5.77
CA ASN A 127 -13.12 -8.96 -5.12
C ASN A 127 -13.27 -9.09 -3.58
N THR A 128 -13.26 -7.98 -2.86
CA THR A 128 -13.35 -7.96 -1.40
C THR A 128 -14.73 -8.30 -0.85
N HIS A 129 -15.77 -8.40 -1.69
CA HIS A 129 -17.08 -8.97 -1.34
C HIS A 129 -17.16 -10.49 -1.61
N GLY A 130 -16.07 -11.12 -2.07
CA GLY A 130 -16.05 -12.54 -2.43
C GLY A 130 -16.67 -12.86 -3.81
N GLU A 131 -17.00 -11.83 -4.59
CA GLU A 131 -17.63 -12.01 -5.89
C GLU A 131 -16.57 -12.25 -6.98
N ARG A 132 -16.91 -13.10 -7.95
CA ARG A 132 -16.03 -13.36 -9.10
C ARG A 132 -15.80 -12.11 -9.92
N THR A 133 -14.55 -11.85 -10.25
CA THR A 133 -14.15 -10.72 -11.08
C THR A 133 -13.15 -11.13 -12.15
N LYS A 134 -12.99 -10.30 -13.17
CA LYS A 134 -11.98 -10.52 -14.20
C LYS A 134 -10.59 -10.26 -13.62
N LYS A 135 -9.60 -11.04 -14.08
CA LYS A 135 -8.19 -10.72 -13.84
C LYS A 135 -7.86 -9.38 -14.49
N SER A 136 -7.55 -8.37 -13.69
CA SER A 136 -7.26 -7.03 -14.16
C SER A 136 -6.45 -6.28 -13.11
N ALA A 137 -5.64 -5.32 -13.57
CA ALA A 137 -5.02 -4.32 -12.69
C ALA A 137 -6.05 -3.30 -12.16
N PHE A 138 -7.25 -3.27 -12.79
CA PHE A 138 -8.33 -2.33 -12.49
C PHE A 138 -9.61 -3.11 -12.21
N VAL A 139 -10.23 -2.88 -11.07
CA VAL A 139 -11.48 -3.53 -10.65
C VAL A 139 -12.51 -2.49 -10.26
N ARG A 140 -13.69 -2.56 -10.90
CA ARG A 140 -14.86 -1.74 -10.60
C ARG A 140 -16.07 -2.63 -10.25
N PRO A 141 -16.97 -2.15 -9.37
CA PRO A 141 -16.79 -0.97 -8.54
C PRO A 141 -15.61 -1.13 -7.59
N TYR A 142 -14.93 -0.02 -7.22
CA TYR A 142 -13.94 -0.09 -6.14
C TYR A 142 -14.65 -0.24 -4.79
N LEU A 143 -14.15 -1.19 -3.99
CA LEU A 143 -14.74 -1.60 -2.73
C LEU A 143 -13.78 -1.26 -1.59
N HIS A 144 -14.22 -0.40 -0.68
CA HIS A 144 -13.40 0.04 0.46
C HIS A 144 -14.02 -0.26 1.82
N ASP A 145 -15.20 -0.88 1.82
CA ASP A 145 -16.03 -1.10 3.00
C ASP A 145 -15.63 -2.33 3.82
N VAL A 146 -15.09 -3.37 3.19
CA VAL A 146 -14.65 -4.60 3.87
C VAL A 146 -13.15 -4.64 4.03
N LEU A 147 -12.44 -4.51 2.92
CA LEU A 147 -10.99 -4.63 2.84
C LEU A 147 -10.46 -3.67 1.77
N ARG A 148 -9.40 -2.94 2.07
CA ARG A 148 -8.80 -1.96 1.17
C ARG A 148 -7.30 -1.84 1.38
N LEU A 149 -6.62 -1.24 0.42
CA LEU A 149 -5.22 -0.85 0.53
C LEU A 149 -5.10 0.67 0.61
N ASP A 150 -4.83 1.18 1.80
CA ASP A 150 -4.48 2.59 1.99
C ASP A 150 -3.12 2.84 1.32
N HIS A 151 -3.10 3.64 0.24
CA HIS A 151 -1.94 3.87 -0.59
C HIS A 151 -1.52 5.35 -0.56
N TYR A 152 -0.33 5.59 -0.03
CA TYR A 152 0.30 6.91 0.08
C TYR A 152 1.17 7.19 -1.14
N TRP A 153 0.54 7.21 -2.33
CA TRP A 153 1.23 7.15 -3.61
C TRP A 153 2.04 8.40 -3.93
N THR A 154 1.43 9.58 -3.84
CA THR A 154 2.05 10.84 -4.24
C THR A 154 2.97 11.41 -3.16
N LYS A 155 2.58 11.30 -1.89
CA LYS A 155 3.25 11.96 -0.77
C LYS A 155 3.33 13.48 -1.00
N THR A 156 4.40 14.15 -0.53
CA THR A 156 4.62 15.57 -0.77
C THR A 156 5.24 15.84 -2.15
N ALA A 157 5.20 17.09 -2.62
CA ALA A 157 5.74 17.45 -3.93
C ALA A 157 7.25 17.20 -4.04
N ASP A 158 8.02 17.47 -2.98
CA ASP A 158 9.45 17.18 -2.99
C ASP A 158 9.77 15.68 -2.88
N GLU A 159 8.98 14.90 -2.14
CA GLU A 159 9.12 13.44 -2.13
C GLU A 159 8.79 12.87 -3.52
N TRP A 160 7.76 13.38 -4.19
CA TRP A 160 7.43 12.99 -5.56
C TRP A 160 8.58 13.27 -6.53
N MET A 161 9.13 14.48 -6.51
CA MET A 161 10.30 14.85 -7.32
C MET A 161 11.49 13.94 -7.04
N ASN A 162 11.85 13.79 -5.77
CA ASN A 162 13.08 13.09 -5.37
C ASN A 162 12.97 11.56 -5.44
N THR A 163 11.75 11.01 -5.57
CA THR A 163 11.54 9.56 -5.65
C THR A 163 10.98 9.12 -6.99
N LYS A 164 9.76 9.50 -7.32
CA LYS A 164 9.07 9.00 -8.53
C LYS A 164 9.70 9.60 -9.80
N LEU A 165 9.96 10.90 -9.81
CA LEU A 165 10.57 11.55 -10.99
C LEU A 165 12.07 11.26 -11.09
N ALA A 166 12.81 11.24 -9.98
CA ALA A 166 14.25 10.96 -10.01
C ALA A 166 14.60 9.51 -10.38
N ARG A 167 13.78 8.53 -9.97
CA ARG A 167 14.03 7.11 -10.26
C ARG A 167 13.41 6.60 -11.56
N GLY A 168 12.41 7.28 -12.07
CA GLY A 168 11.49 6.71 -13.07
C GLY A 168 10.59 5.61 -12.45
N PHE A 169 9.84 4.93 -13.31
CA PHE A 169 9.05 3.77 -12.91
C PHE A 169 9.87 2.47 -12.94
N ALA A 170 9.50 1.52 -12.08
CA ALA A 170 10.05 0.16 -12.11
C ALA A 170 9.85 -0.56 -13.46
N SER A 171 8.93 -0.07 -14.30
CA SER A 171 8.69 -0.53 -15.67
C SER A 171 9.72 -0.07 -16.71
N GLY A 172 10.73 0.73 -16.31
CA GLY A 172 11.84 1.13 -17.20
C GLY A 172 11.49 2.25 -18.18
N HIS A 173 10.44 3.02 -17.96
CA HIS A 173 10.17 4.19 -18.80
C HIS A 173 11.17 5.31 -18.52
N THR A 174 11.98 5.59 -19.51
CA THR A 174 12.96 6.68 -19.51
C THR A 174 12.29 8.05 -19.58
N TYR A 175 12.98 9.04 -19.02
CA TYR A 175 12.64 10.46 -19.04
C TYR A 175 12.39 10.99 -20.44
N ILE A 176 11.14 10.97 -20.88
CA ILE A 176 10.68 11.68 -22.06
C ILE A 176 9.88 12.88 -21.55
N GLU A 177 9.97 14.01 -22.22
CA GLU A 177 9.24 15.24 -21.83
C GLU A 177 7.74 14.99 -21.59
N ASN A 178 7.14 14.10 -22.38
CA ASN A 178 5.76 13.65 -22.19
C ASN A 178 5.54 12.87 -20.88
N PHE A 179 6.56 12.16 -20.38
CA PHE A 179 6.49 11.46 -19.11
C PHE A 179 6.42 12.43 -17.93
N MET A 180 7.22 13.49 -17.94
CA MET A 180 7.20 14.52 -16.89
C MET A 180 5.84 15.20 -16.80
N LYS A 181 5.24 15.57 -17.95
CA LYS A 181 3.89 16.14 -18.00
C LYS A 181 2.83 15.16 -17.48
N GLN A 182 2.93 13.90 -17.83
CA GLN A 182 2.04 12.85 -17.33
C GLN A 182 2.17 12.69 -15.82
N GLN A 183 3.39 12.70 -15.29
CA GLN A 183 3.64 12.57 -13.84
C GLN A 183 3.14 13.78 -13.06
N GLU A 184 3.31 14.98 -13.59
CA GLU A 184 2.71 16.19 -13.03
C GLU A 184 1.18 16.07 -13.02
N GLY A 185 0.60 15.59 -14.11
CA GLY A 185 -0.83 15.32 -14.22
C GLY A 185 -1.32 14.36 -13.13
N TYR A 186 -0.62 13.25 -12.91
CA TYR A 186 -0.94 12.28 -11.86
C TYR A 186 -0.82 12.89 -10.46
N PHE A 187 0.22 13.65 -10.19
CA PHE A 187 0.38 14.31 -8.91
C PHE A 187 -0.80 15.24 -8.60
N PHE A 188 -1.20 16.09 -9.55
CA PHE A 188 -2.28 17.04 -9.38
C PHE A 188 -3.69 16.48 -9.60
N ALA A 189 -3.82 15.25 -10.07
CA ALA A 189 -5.09 14.54 -10.00
C ALA A 189 -5.43 14.09 -8.57
N VAL A 190 -4.41 13.85 -7.75
CA VAL A 190 -4.57 13.45 -6.34
C VAL A 190 -4.54 14.65 -5.40
N ASN A 191 -3.71 15.66 -5.70
CA ASN A 191 -3.39 16.76 -4.80
C ASN A 191 -3.83 18.12 -5.36
N GLU A 192 -4.10 19.04 -4.47
CA GLU A 192 -4.38 20.43 -4.85
C GLU A 192 -3.18 21.06 -5.57
N ARG A 193 -3.46 21.75 -6.68
CA ARG A 193 -2.48 22.50 -7.45
C ARG A 193 -2.21 23.85 -6.80
N THR A 194 -0.98 24.10 -6.40
CA THR A 194 -0.54 25.38 -5.85
C THR A 194 0.75 25.85 -6.53
N PRO A 195 1.03 27.17 -6.58
CA PRO A 195 2.26 27.70 -7.19
C PRO A 195 3.54 27.12 -6.59
N ILE A 196 3.54 26.83 -5.29
CA ILE A 196 4.68 26.24 -4.58
C ILE A 196 4.92 24.81 -5.10
N LYS A 197 3.89 23.99 -5.18
CA LYS A 197 4.00 22.61 -5.68
C LYS A 197 4.43 22.59 -7.15
N GLU A 198 3.90 23.49 -7.98
CA GLU A 198 4.34 23.62 -9.37
C GLU A 198 5.82 23.99 -9.48
N ALA A 199 6.29 24.93 -8.67
CA ALA A 199 7.70 25.32 -8.64
C ALA A 199 8.60 24.13 -8.25
N ILE A 200 8.23 23.36 -7.22
CA ILE A 200 8.96 22.16 -6.80
C ILE A 200 9.00 21.14 -7.95
N LEU A 201 7.86 20.85 -8.60
CA LEU A 201 7.79 19.88 -9.69
C LEU A 201 8.55 20.32 -10.95
N ARG A 202 8.83 21.62 -11.13
CA ARG A 202 9.75 22.14 -12.15
C ARG A 202 11.23 22.08 -11.73
N GLY A 203 11.53 21.57 -10.53
CA GLY A 203 12.89 21.48 -9.99
C GLY A 203 13.43 22.80 -9.42
N GLU A 204 12.56 23.77 -9.17
CA GLU A 204 12.92 25.03 -8.54
C GLU A 204 13.19 24.80 -7.04
N LYS A 205 14.20 25.47 -6.48
CA LYS A 205 14.46 25.45 -5.04
C LYS A 205 13.45 26.32 -4.32
N VAL A 206 12.51 25.69 -3.67
CA VAL A 206 11.54 26.36 -2.80
C VAL A 206 11.97 26.14 -1.35
N PRO A 207 12.14 27.20 -0.54
CA PRO A 207 12.44 27.05 0.87
C PRO A 207 11.35 26.23 1.57
N ALA A 208 11.76 25.28 2.41
CA ALA A 208 10.81 24.64 3.31
C ALA A 208 10.21 25.72 4.23
N PRO A 209 8.90 25.68 4.52
CA PRO A 209 8.34 26.54 5.55
C PRO A 209 9.15 26.33 6.83
N GLU A 210 9.50 27.42 7.51
CA GLU A 210 10.20 27.32 8.79
C GLU A 210 9.46 26.29 9.64
N ALA A 211 10.19 25.25 10.07
CA ALA A 211 9.60 24.21 10.91
C ALA A 211 8.94 24.94 12.07
N LEU A 212 7.62 24.90 12.14
CA LEU A 212 6.90 25.41 13.29
C LEU A 212 7.55 24.74 14.49
N ALA A 213 8.31 25.50 15.27
CA ALA A 213 8.96 25.01 16.47
C ALA A 213 7.90 24.23 17.24
N PRO A 214 8.17 23.00 17.70
CA PRO A 214 7.18 22.23 18.41
C PRO A 214 6.62 23.13 19.52
N LYS A 215 5.33 23.47 19.43
CA LYS A 215 4.65 24.21 20.50
C LYS A 215 4.97 23.44 21.76
N ALA A 216 5.79 24.06 22.63
CA ALA A 216 6.19 23.48 23.89
C ALA A 216 4.92 22.94 24.54
N ALA A 217 4.85 21.63 24.73
CA ALA A 217 3.74 20.99 25.39
C ALA A 217 3.54 21.72 26.71
N ALA A 218 2.43 22.43 26.83
CA ALA A 218 2.06 23.09 28.06
C ALA A 218 2.13 22.04 29.15
N LYS A 219 3.09 22.15 30.03
CA LYS A 219 3.22 21.31 31.22
C LYS A 219 1.92 21.52 32.03
N SER A 220 0.97 20.63 31.84
CA SER A 220 -0.10 20.43 32.81
C SER A 220 0.55 19.69 33.98
N ALA A 221 0.94 20.46 34.98
CA ALA A 221 1.28 19.96 36.30
C ALA A 221 -0.01 19.55 36.99
N ALA A 222 -0.30 18.26 36.97
CA ALA A 222 -1.20 17.64 37.92
C ALA A 222 -0.50 16.38 38.43
N ALA A 223 0.07 16.51 39.60
CA ALA A 223 0.57 15.41 40.40
C ALA A 223 -0.63 14.49 40.76
N ALA A 224 -0.53 13.22 40.39
CA ALA A 224 -1.28 12.15 41.01
C ALA A 224 -0.31 11.02 41.33
N GLU A 225 -0.07 10.84 42.60
CA GLU A 225 0.68 9.74 43.19
C GLU A 225 0.06 8.40 42.76
N ALA A 226 0.90 7.50 42.24
CA ALA A 226 0.53 6.10 42.01
C ALA A 226 1.17 5.25 43.13
N PRO A 227 0.43 4.31 43.72
CA PRO A 227 0.98 3.40 44.71
C PRO A 227 1.87 2.34 44.02
N ALA A 228 3.00 2.08 44.64
CA ALA A 228 3.90 1.01 44.27
C ALA A 228 3.25 -0.35 44.54
N ASP A 229 3.09 -1.15 43.47
CA ASP A 229 2.78 -2.55 43.63
C ASP A 229 3.91 -3.40 43.04
N THR A 230 4.63 -4.06 43.93
CA THR A 230 5.76 -4.95 43.64
C THR A 230 5.20 -6.32 43.32
N ALA A 231 5.03 -6.64 42.05
CA ALA A 231 4.80 -8.02 41.61
C ALA A 231 6.06 -8.56 40.90
N THR A 232 6.75 -9.44 41.61
CA THR A 232 7.86 -10.27 41.10
C THR A 232 7.38 -11.21 40.00
N VAL A 233 7.94 -11.06 38.80
CA VAL A 233 7.71 -11.95 37.66
C VAL A 233 8.71 -13.12 37.76
N PRO A 234 8.28 -14.41 37.76
CA PRO A 234 9.20 -15.55 37.73
C PRO A 234 9.81 -15.74 36.33
N PRO A 235 11.01 -16.32 36.22
CA PRO A 235 11.71 -16.48 34.95
C PRO A 235 11.02 -17.51 34.05
N HIS A 236 10.68 -17.10 32.82
CA HIS A 236 10.18 -18.01 31.80
C HIS A 236 11.30 -18.87 31.22
N HIS A 237 11.18 -20.20 31.40
CA HIS A 237 11.93 -21.18 30.62
C HIS A 237 11.43 -21.17 29.14
N PRO A 238 12.31 -21.30 28.15
CA PRO A 238 11.90 -21.39 26.77
C PRO A 238 11.34 -22.78 26.46
N THR A 239 10.03 -22.93 26.45
CA THR A 239 9.39 -24.12 25.89
C THR A 239 9.40 -24.01 24.37
N SER A 240 9.89 -25.03 23.70
CA SER A 240 9.99 -25.22 22.26
C SER A 240 8.68 -24.85 21.56
N ARG A 241 8.74 -23.79 20.75
CA ARG A 241 7.64 -23.33 19.93
C ARG A 241 7.44 -24.32 18.79
N LYS A 242 6.52 -25.30 18.96
CA LYS A 242 5.99 -26.07 17.84
C LYS A 242 5.32 -25.07 16.88
N GLN A 243 5.90 -24.93 15.70
CA GLN A 243 5.30 -24.19 14.59
C GLN A 243 3.91 -24.81 14.34
N ARG A 244 2.86 -24.05 14.62
CA ARG A 244 1.51 -24.40 14.17
C ARG A 244 1.46 -24.14 12.68
N ARG A 245 1.62 -25.20 11.90
CA ARG A 245 1.28 -25.22 10.49
C ARG A 245 -0.19 -24.86 10.37
N TRP A 246 -0.50 -23.93 9.50
CA TRP A 246 -1.85 -23.75 9.01
C TRP A 246 -2.36 -25.10 8.47
N TRP A 247 -3.59 -25.43 8.84
CA TRP A 247 -4.22 -26.71 8.62
C TRP A 247 -4.38 -26.98 7.14
N PRO A 248 -3.99 -28.15 6.59
CA PRO A 248 -4.41 -28.54 5.27
C PRO A 248 -5.88 -28.99 5.34
N LEU A 249 -6.77 -28.21 4.72
CA LEU A 249 -8.13 -28.65 4.49
C LEU A 249 -8.09 -29.93 3.64
N LYS A 250 -8.58 -31.04 4.20
CA LYS A 250 -8.76 -32.28 3.48
C LYS A 250 -9.75 -32.03 2.34
N ARG A 251 -9.29 -32.26 1.11
CA ARG A 251 -10.19 -32.40 -0.05
C ARG A 251 -11.10 -33.62 0.20
N LYS A 252 -12.40 -33.42 0.06
CA LYS A 252 -13.37 -34.49 -0.24
C LYS A 252 -13.48 -34.62 -1.73
#